data_393dba151d03570f916c7770814f4a04
#
_entry.id   393dba151d03570f916c7770814f4a04
#
_cell.length_a   1.000
_cell.length_b   1.000
_cell.length_c   1.000
_cell.angle_alpha   90.00
_cell.angle_beta   90.00
_cell.angle_gamma   90.00
#
_symmetry.space_group_name_H-M   'P 1'
#
loop_
_entity.id
_entity.type
_entity.pdbx_description
1 polymer ?
#
loop_
_entity_poly.entity_id
_entity_poly.type
_entity_poly.pdbx_seq_one_letter_code
_entity_poly.pdbx_strand_id
1 'polypeptide(L)'
;MADTEVLFIGYPKCSTCQKAEKFLRAHGCAAPMRDIKTQNPTTDELRTWHTRSGLPLKRFFNTSGMVYRDRGLKDKLPEMSEEQQYAALASDGMLVKRPLLITKDRELVGFREAEWAELFA
;
A
#
# COMPACT_ATOMS: atom_id res chain seq x y z
N MET A 1 18.78 11.52 -4.85
CA MET A 1 18.73 11.11 -4.25
C MET A 1 18.64 9.99 -4.31
N ALA A 2 19.15 9.66 -4.43
CA ALA A 2 19.27 8.61 -4.69
C ALA A 2 18.61 7.71 -4.00
N ASP A 3 18.50 7.86 -3.41
CA ASP A 3 18.01 7.24 -2.89
C ASP A 3 17.14 6.57 -2.99
N THR A 4 16.96 6.51 -3.38
CA THR A 4 16.41 5.90 -3.93
C THR A 4 16.06 4.61 -3.56
N GLU A 5 16.02 4.23 -2.49
CA GLU A 5 15.48 3.06 -2.10
C GLU A 5 14.04 3.23 -1.83
N VAL A 6 13.26 3.25 -2.88
CA VAL A 6 11.81 3.44 -2.83
C VAL A 6 11.16 2.20 -3.40
N LEU A 7 10.22 1.63 -2.65
CA LEU A 7 9.43 0.51 -3.14
C LEU A 7 8.03 1.04 -3.45
N PHE A 8 7.69 1.02 -4.72
CA PHE A 8 6.39 1.50 -5.20
C PHE A 8 5.53 0.29 -5.56
N ILE A 9 4.41 0.14 -4.87
CA ILE A 9 3.53 -1.02 -5.07
C ILE A 9 2.17 -0.52 -5.49
N GLY A 10 1.67 -1.05 -6.60
CA GLY A 10 0.38 -0.65 -7.10
C GLY A 10 -0.19 -1.67 -8.06
N TYR A 11 -1.30 -1.31 -8.66
CA TYR A 11 -1.95 -2.16 -9.65
C TYR A 11 -1.97 -1.40 -10.97
N PRO A 12 -1.38 -1.98 -12.04
CA PRO A 12 -1.24 -1.23 -13.30
C PRO A 12 -2.55 -0.73 -13.88
N LYS A 13 -3.66 -1.40 -13.60
CA LYS A 13 -4.97 -1.00 -14.10
C LYS A 13 -5.72 -0.03 -13.20
N CYS A 14 -5.11 0.37 -12.09
CA CYS A 14 -5.74 1.27 -11.13
C CYS A 14 -5.41 2.72 -11.50
N SER A 15 -6.43 3.55 -11.73
CA SER A 15 -6.20 4.95 -12.14
C SER A 15 -5.42 5.73 -11.10
N THR A 16 -5.69 5.52 -9.82
CA THR A 16 -4.97 6.19 -8.75
C THR A 16 -3.49 5.80 -8.76
N CYS A 17 -3.20 4.52 -9.01
CA CYS A 17 -1.82 4.05 -9.11
C CYS A 17 -1.11 4.66 -10.31
N GLN A 18 -1.81 4.83 -11.43
CA GLN A 18 -1.25 5.47 -12.61
C GLN A 18 -0.93 6.93 -12.35
N LYS A 19 -1.80 7.63 -11.63
CA LYS A 19 -1.55 9.02 -11.25
C LYS A 19 -0.34 9.12 -10.34
N ALA A 20 -0.22 8.20 -9.39
CA ALA A 20 0.92 8.18 -8.49
C ALA A 20 2.22 7.94 -9.25
N GLU A 21 2.20 7.04 -10.23
CA GLU A 21 3.37 6.75 -11.05
C GLU A 21 3.82 7.98 -11.81
N LYS A 22 2.86 8.70 -12.41
CA LYS A 22 3.18 9.94 -13.11
C LYS A 22 3.78 10.98 -12.18
N PHE A 23 3.23 11.08 -10.97
CA PHE A 23 3.73 12.01 -9.96
C PHE A 23 5.18 11.70 -9.62
N LEU A 24 5.48 10.43 -9.39
CA LEU A 24 6.86 10.03 -9.06
C LEU A 24 7.82 10.38 -10.18
N ARG A 25 7.44 10.07 -11.41
CA ARG A 25 8.30 10.36 -12.57
C ARG A 25 8.52 11.85 -12.75
N ALA A 26 7.49 12.65 -12.51
CA ALA A 26 7.60 14.10 -12.62
C ALA A 26 8.57 14.67 -11.58
N HIS A 27 8.78 13.95 -10.49
CA HIS A 27 9.72 14.37 -9.43
C HIS A 27 11.06 13.64 -9.53
N GLY A 28 11.33 13.00 -10.65
CA GLY A 28 12.62 12.35 -10.88
C GLY A 28 12.77 10.97 -10.25
N CYS A 29 11.69 10.39 -9.77
CA CYS A 29 11.72 9.05 -9.18
C CYS A 29 11.19 8.04 -10.18
N ALA A 30 12.06 7.16 -10.65
CA ALA A 30 11.72 6.17 -11.66
C ALA A 30 11.54 4.77 -11.08
N ALA A 31 11.08 4.66 -9.83
CA ALA A 31 10.85 3.37 -9.21
C ALA A 31 9.82 2.57 -10.00
N PRO A 32 10.12 1.31 -10.34
CA PRO A 32 9.16 0.50 -11.07
C PRO A 32 7.99 0.13 -10.17
N MET A 33 6.81 -0.04 -10.77
CA MET A 33 5.63 -0.43 -10.02
C MET A 33 5.66 -1.95 -9.80
N ARG A 34 5.76 -2.36 -8.54
CA ARG A 34 5.59 -3.76 -8.17
C ARG A 34 4.10 -4.05 -8.24
N ASP A 35 3.70 -5.05 -9.01
CA ASP A 35 2.29 -5.39 -9.19
C ASP A 35 1.76 -6.06 -7.92
N ILE A 36 0.81 -5.38 -7.28
CA ILE A 36 0.29 -5.83 -5.99
C ILE A 36 -0.46 -7.15 -6.09
N LYS A 37 -0.93 -7.48 -7.29
CA LYS A 37 -1.70 -8.71 -7.50
C LYS A 37 -0.82 -9.91 -7.75
N THR A 38 0.24 -9.74 -8.56
CA THR A 38 1.13 -10.85 -8.92
C THR A 38 2.31 -10.97 -7.99
N GLN A 39 2.67 -9.89 -7.29
CA GLN A 39 3.74 -9.86 -6.31
C GLN A 39 3.19 -9.35 -4.99
N ASN A 40 2.23 -10.08 -4.49
CA ASN A 40 1.46 -9.73 -3.29
C ASN A 40 2.38 -9.48 -2.10
N PRO A 41 2.11 -8.44 -1.29
CA PRO A 41 2.86 -8.24 -0.06
C PRO A 41 2.75 -9.46 0.86
N THR A 42 3.85 -9.77 1.51
CA THR A 42 3.89 -10.89 2.46
C THR A 42 3.44 -10.42 3.85
N THR A 43 3.13 -11.38 4.73
CA THR A 43 2.77 -11.04 6.11
C THR A 43 3.91 -10.30 6.80
N ASP A 44 5.16 -10.71 6.55
CA ASP A 44 6.31 -10.05 7.18
C ASP A 44 6.46 -8.62 6.71
N GLU A 45 6.29 -8.38 5.39
CA GLU A 45 6.34 -7.03 4.86
C GLU A 45 5.24 -6.16 5.48
N LEU A 46 4.02 -6.68 5.51
CA LEU A 46 2.89 -5.93 6.04
C LEU A 46 3.07 -5.61 7.52
N ARG A 47 3.57 -6.57 8.28
CA ARG A 47 3.83 -6.36 9.71
C ARG A 47 4.86 -5.25 9.90
N THR A 48 5.93 -5.29 9.12
CA THR A 48 6.99 -4.29 9.20
C THR A 48 6.47 -2.91 8.83
N TRP A 49 5.78 -2.81 7.70
CA TRP A 49 5.27 -1.52 7.24
C TRP A 49 4.23 -0.93 8.20
N HIS A 50 3.34 -1.77 8.69
CA HIS A 50 2.32 -1.33 9.63
C HIS A 50 2.96 -0.82 10.92
N THR A 51 3.88 -1.60 11.48
CA THR A 51 4.54 -1.25 12.74
C THR A 51 5.31 0.06 12.61
N ARG A 52 6.05 0.21 11.51
CA ARG A 52 6.86 1.41 11.28
C ARG A 52 6.01 2.64 11.01
N SER A 53 4.88 2.46 10.32
CA SER A 53 4.04 3.58 9.91
C SER A 53 3.31 4.24 11.08
N GLY A 54 3.00 3.48 12.12
CA GLY A 54 2.17 3.97 13.21
C GLY A 54 0.72 4.17 12.83
N LEU A 55 0.33 3.77 11.63
CA LEU A 55 -1.04 3.93 11.17
C LEU A 55 -1.94 2.80 11.67
N PRO A 56 -3.26 3.06 11.78
CA PRO A 56 -4.19 1.96 12.06
C PRO A 56 -4.10 0.90 10.97
N LEU A 57 -4.13 -0.36 11.35
CA LEU A 57 -3.99 -1.46 10.38
C LEU A 57 -5.08 -1.43 9.32
N LYS A 58 -6.27 -0.96 9.69
CA LYS A 58 -7.37 -0.84 8.74
C LYS A 58 -6.99 0.02 7.52
N ARG A 59 -6.07 0.99 7.69
CA ARG A 59 -5.62 1.84 6.60
C ARG A 59 -4.96 1.06 5.47
N PHE A 60 -4.47 -0.14 5.77
CA PHE A 60 -3.82 -0.98 4.78
C PHE A 60 -4.81 -1.81 3.96
N PHE A 61 -6.09 -1.78 4.32
CA PHE A 61 -7.12 -2.51 3.58
C PHE A 61 -7.77 -1.62 2.53
N ASN A 62 -8.03 -2.20 1.37
CA ASN A 62 -8.80 -1.54 0.32
C ASN A 62 -10.29 -1.71 0.64
N THR A 63 -10.81 -0.83 1.49
CA THR A 63 -12.17 -0.95 2.02
C THR A 63 -13.24 -0.70 0.97
N SER A 64 -12.88 -0.12 -0.17
CA SER A 64 -13.82 0.10 -1.27
C SER A 64 -13.82 -1.03 -2.28
N GLY A 65 -13.00 -2.06 -2.08
CA GLY A 65 -12.82 -3.11 -3.06
C GLY A 65 -13.85 -4.21 -2.94
N MET A 66 -14.00 -4.96 -4.04
CA MET A 66 -14.97 -6.06 -4.09
C MET A 66 -14.59 -7.20 -3.15
N VAL A 67 -13.30 -7.52 -3.07
CA VAL A 67 -12.86 -8.64 -2.22
C VAL A 67 -13.15 -8.34 -0.76
N TYR A 68 -12.89 -7.09 -0.35
CA TYR A 68 -13.19 -6.66 1.02
C TYR A 68 -14.68 -6.84 1.32
N ARG A 69 -15.52 -6.40 0.40
CA ARG A 69 -16.97 -6.49 0.57
C ARG A 69 -17.43 -7.95 0.54
N ASP A 70 -16.94 -8.73 -0.42
CA ASP A 70 -17.38 -10.10 -0.59
C ASP A 70 -17.00 -11.00 0.57
N ARG A 71 -15.89 -10.68 1.25
CA ARG A 71 -15.47 -11.44 2.43
C ARG A 71 -16.13 -10.94 3.71
N GLY A 72 -16.94 -9.88 3.64
CA GLY A 72 -17.61 -9.34 4.82
C GLY A 72 -16.65 -8.77 5.84
N LEU A 73 -15.53 -8.22 5.40
CA LEU A 73 -14.48 -7.77 6.30
C LEU A 73 -14.87 -6.56 7.13
N LYS A 74 -15.82 -5.74 6.64
CA LYS A 74 -16.30 -4.62 7.41
C LYS A 74 -16.76 -5.07 8.82
N ASP A 75 -17.45 -6.20 8.86
CA ASP A 75 -17.97 -6.72 10.12
C ASP A 75 -16.95 -7.61 10.85
N LYS A 76 -16.06 -8.26 10.12
CA LYS A 76 -15.12 -9.20 10.69
C LYS A 76 -13.86 -8.57 11.27
N LEU A 77 -13.38 -7.48 10.67
CA LEU A 77 -12.12 -6.88 11.09
C LEU A 77 -12.06 -6.57 12.58
N PRO A 78 -13.10 -5.99 13.20
CA PRO A 78 -13.02 -5.67 14.63
C PRO A 78 -12.76 -6.86 15.52
N GLU A 79 -13.05 -8.08 15.04
CA GLU A 79 -12.87 -9.30 15.81
C GLU A 79 -11.62 -10.07 15.43
N MET A 80 -10.85 -9.57 14.47
CA MET A 80 -9.64 -10.24 14.00
C MET A 80 -8.41 -9.69 14.72
N SER A 81 -7.49 -10.60 15.06
CA SER A 81 -6.19 -10.18 15.60
C SER A 81 -5.38 -9.53 14.48
N GLU A 82 -4.32 -8.80 14.87
CA GLU A 82 -3.44 -8.22 13.86
C GLU A 82 -2.85 -9.29 12.96
N GLU A 83 -2.44 -10.42 13.54
CA GLU A 83 -1.86 -11.51 12.73
C GLU A 83 -2.87 -12.07 11.73
N GLN A 84 -4.13 -12.17 12.13
CA GLN A 84 -5.17 -12.61 11.22
C GLN A 84 -5.38 -11.59 10.11
N GLN A 85 -5.27 -10.30 10.42
CA GLN A 85 -5.42 -9.25 9.43
C GLN A 85 -4.25 -9.26 8.44
N TYR A 86 -3.01 -9.45 8.91
CA TYR A 86 -1.87 -9.57 8.01
C TYR A 86 -2.04 -10.77 7.08
N ALA A 87 -2.51 -11.89 7.62
CA ALA A 87 -2.72 -13.08 6.81
C ALA A 87 -3.79 -12.83 5.72
N ALA A 88 -4.85 -12.10 6.07
CA ALA A 88 -5.89 -11.77 5.10
C ALA A 88 -5.32 -10.90 3.98
N LEU A 89 -4.56 -9.86 4.32
CA LEU A 89 -3.94 -8.98 3.34
C LEU A 89 -2.97 -9.75 2.44
N ALA A 90 -2.22 -10.67 3.03
CA ALA A 90 -1.24 -11.46 2.28
C ALA A 90 -1.90 -12.52 1.41
N SER A 91 -3.18 -12.81 1.63
CA SER A 91 -3.89 -13.82 0.86
C SER A 91 -4.36 -13.32 -0.50
N ASP A 92 -4.50 -12.01 -0.66
CA ASP A 92 -5.01 -11.43 -1.90
C ASP A 92 -4.60 -9.97 -2.00
N GLY A 93 -3.76 -9.66 -2.98
CA GLY A 93 -3.26 -8.28 -3.17
C GLY A 93 -4.36 -7.28 -3.41
N MET A 94 -5.51 -7.72 -3.92
CA MET A 94 -6.61 -6.80 -4.17
C MET A 94 -7.28 -6.33 -2.88
N LEU A 95 -6.97 -6.98 -1.74
CA LEU A 95 -7.41 -6.51 -0.44
C LEU A 95 -6.56 -5.36 0.08
N VAL A 96 -5.37 -5.18 -0.48
CA VAL A 96 -4.41 -4.21 0.04
C VAL A 96 -4.69 -2.83 -0.56
N LYS A 97 -4.68 -1.82 0.30
CA LYS A 97 -4.81 -0.42 -0.14
C LYS A 97 -3.66 -0.09 -1.08
N ARG A 98 -3.96 0.61 -2.17
CA ARG A 98 -2.95 0.95 -3.16
C ARG A 98 -3.13 2.37 -3.68
N PRO A 99 -2.06 3.01 -4.10
CA PRO A 99 -0.69 2.49 -4.09
C PRO A 99 -0.06 2.57 -2.71
N LEU A 100 1.04 1.84 -2.53
CA LEU A 100 1.89 1.95 -1.35
C LEU A 100 3.24 2.49 -1.80
N LEU A 101 3.80 3.38 -1.02
CA LEU A 101 5.15 3.87 -1.28
C LEU A 101 5.95 3.70 -0.01
N ILE A 102 6.92 2.79 -0.06
CA ILE A 102 7.74 2.46 1.10
C ILE A 102 9.13 3.04 0.86
N THR A 103 9.55 3.90 1.75
CA THR A 103 10.89 4.47 1.70
C THR A 103 11.66 4.04 2.93
N LYS A 104 12.91 4.45 3.01
CA LYS A 104 13.74 4.15 4.16
C LYS A 104 13.08 4.65 5.46
N ASP A 105 12.44 5.81 5.41
CA ASP A 105 11.93 6.48 6.60
C ASP A 105 10.41 6.56 6.68
N ARG A 106 9.70 6.28 5.61
CA ARG A 106 8.25 6.50 5.57
C ARG A 106 7.52 5.39 4.83
N GLU A 107 6.29 5.14 5.28
CA GLU A 107 5.36 4.26 4.60
C GLU A 107 4.13 5.08 4.26
N LEU A 108 3.92 5.34 2.96
CA LEU A 108 2.77 6.10 2.51
C LEU A 108 1.72 5.13 1.96
N VAL A 109 0.52 5.22 2.49
CA VAL A 109 -0.57 4.30 2.17
C VAL A 109 -1.67 5.06 1.47
N GLY A 110 -1.90 4.72 0.19
CA GLY A 110 -2.79 5.47 -0.67
C GLY A 110 -2.06 6.69 -1.23
N PHE A 111 -2.60 7.24 -2.32
CA PHE A 111 -1.97 8.40 -2.95
C PHE A 111 -2.63 9.68 -2.50
N ARG A 112 -1.92 10.45 -1.70
CA ARG A 112 -2.29 11.81 -1.35
C ARG A 112 -1.16 12.69 -1.84
N GLU A 113 -1.41 13.45 -2.86
CA GLU A 113 -0.37 14.20 -3.55
C GLU A 113 0.44 15.10 -2.61
N ALA A 114 -0.24 15.83 -1.72
CA ALA A 114 0.44 16.72 -0.78
C ALA A 114 1.39 15.95 0.14
N GLU A 115 0.97 14.77 0.58
CA GLU A 115 1.79 13.93 1.44
C GLU A 115 3.01 13.40 0.70
N TRP A 116 2.80 12.94 -0.53
CA TRP A 116 3.89 12.41 -1.33
C TRP A 116 4.87 13.50 -1.75
N ALA A 117 4.35 14.72 -1.95
CA ALA A 117 5.21 15.85 -2.32
C ALA A 117 6.25 16.16 -1.23
N GLU A 118 5.95 15.84 0.02
CA GLU A 118 6.88 16.08 1.11
C GLU A 118 8.18 15.30 0.94
N LEU A 119 8.13 14.17 0.26
CA LEU A 119 9.33 13.37 0.02
C LEU A 119 10.34 14.07 -0.88
N PHE A 120 9.88 15.01 -1.69
CA PHE A 120 10.70 15.68 -2.69
C PHE A 120 10.88 17.15 -2.39
N ALA A 121 10.46 17.58 -1.21
CA ALA A 121 10.57 19.00 -0.82
C ALA A 121 12.01 19.39 -0.50
#